data_60f5a688e7d6e4f88ffcc9a7b08de4f0
#
_entry.id   60f5a688e7d6e4f88ffcc9a7b08de4f0
#
_cell.length_a   1.000
_cell.length_b   1.000
_cell.length_c   1.000
_cell.angle_alpha   90.00
_cell.angle_beta   90.00
_cell.angle_gamma   90.00
#
_symmetry.space_group_name_H-M   'P 1'
#
loop_
_entity.id
_entity.type
_entity.pdbx_description
1 polymer ?
#
loop_
_entity_poly.entity_id
_entity_poly.type
_entity_poly.pdbx_seq_one_letter_code
_entity_poly.pdbx_strand_id
1 'polypeptide(L)'
;MSGSFLTVYYYEELRMSIPEIAEILIFTFPLIGLLPILLLREIKSFERVISYGIFLTMVFFVVLIFIRNPIILGLIYGLSIATYWPSFNLLLFRIGESRGRARTISLFSSVIPTLTGIAGPATGGFVIENFGFEILFMAAVVLYIIAFILSLRIDFQSETHQFSIPRNKTFAIFFMTFVLLGLSEAYWLAYPLFVKSISGTVLNMGIVLALSAIMIAAVTFLVNWLSDIKKARVRFAIIGISLHATWFFALSFVTTTYQIVALSLLDGVAAAFNVSWFAHYGDSFNKEQYASILVLMETGLMIGRIANLAPTLIFIPTANYASYFHFSTVVLLLMIPLYVISKRE
;
A
#
# COMPACT_ATOMS: atom_id res chain seq x y z
N MET A 1 11.50 -1.13 3.84
CA MET A 1 12.62 -2.08 3.90
C MET A 1 12.13 -3.49 4.23
N SER A 2 11.89 -3.82 5.49
CA SER A 2 11.50 -5.17 5.93
C SER A 2 10.16 -5.68 5.37
N GLY A 3 9.14 -4.83 5.26
CA GLY A 3 7.83 -5.23 4.74
C GLY A 3 7.81 -5.73 3.29
N SER A 4 8.73 -5.26 2.46
CA SER A 4 8.84 -5.69 1.05
C SER A 4 9.23 -7.16 0.89
N PHE A 5 9.80 -7.78 1.93
CA PHE A 5 10.29 -9.15 1.89
C PHE A 5 9.45 -10.14 2.73
N LEU A 6 8.37 -9.68 3.38
CA LEU A 6 7.57 -10.53 4.28
C LEU A 6 7.05 -11.79 3.60
N THR A 7 6.46 -11.65 2.41
CA THR A 7 5.90 -12.79 1.68
C THR A 7 6.96 -13.82 1.29
N VAL A 8 8.16 -13.33 0.89
CA VAL A 8 9.29 -14.21 0.57
C VAL A 8 9.80 -14.90 1.84
N TYR A 9 9.85 -14.18 2.97
CA TYR A 9 10.20 -14.79 4.27
C TYR A 9 9.23 -15.89 4.67
N TYR A 10 7.93 -15.65 4.57
CA TYR A 10 6.92 -16.68 4.86
C TYR A 10 7.11 -17.91 3.98
N TYR A 11 7.31 -17.70 2.69
CA TYR A 11 7.39 -18.77 1.72
C TYR A 11 8.73 -19.55 1.78
N GLU A 12 9.86 -18.84 1.80
CA GLU A 12 11.20 -19.48 1.71
C GLU A 12 11.76 -19.89 3.09
N GLU A 13 11.68 -19.02 4.10
CA GLU A 13 12.27 -19.30 5.43
C GLU A 13 11.31 -20.09 6.33
N LEU A 14 10.06 -19.62 6.45
CA LEU A 14 9.09 -20.32 7.29
C LEU A 14 8.49 -21.54 6.61
N ARG A 15 8.75 -21.73 5.31
CA ARG A 15 8.23 -22.85 4.49
C ARG A 15 6.71 -22.94 4.50
N MET A 16 6.04 -21.81 4.62
CA MET A 16 4.58 -21.74 4.58
C MET A 16 4.08 -21.98 3.15
N SER A 17 3.01 -22.74 3.05
CA SER A 17 2.26 -22.91 1.79
C SER A 17 1.51 -21.62 1.43
N ILE A 18 1.12 -21.48 0.15
CA ILE A 18 0.33 -20.33 -0.29
C ILE A 18 -1.00 -20.18 0.50
N PRO A 19 -1.75 -21.27 0.82
CA PRO A 19 -2.92 -21.16 1.69
C PRO A 19 -2.60 -20.63 3.10
N GLU A 20 -1.48 -21.03 3.73
CA GLU A 20 -1.08 -20.52 5.05
C GLU A 20 -0.72 -19.02 4.99
N ILE A 21 -0.06 -18.58 3.93
CA ILE A 21 0.21 -17.13 3.72
C ILE A 21 -1.11 -16.38 3.47
N ALA A 22 -2.04 -16.94 2.70
CA ALA A 22 -3.37 -16.38 2.52
C ALA A 22 -4.15 -16.32 3.84
N GLU A 23 -3.97 -17.28 4.75
CA GLU A 23 -4.55 -17.26 6.10
C GLU A 23 -4.05 -16.05 6.92
N ILE A 24 -2.76 -15.71 6.85
CA ILE A 24 -2.24 -14.47 7.45
C ILE A 24 -3.04 -13.27 6.92
N LEU A 25 -3.27 -13.19 5.60
CA LEU A 25 -3.96 -12.08 4.97
C LEU A 25 -5.47 -12.06 5.31
N ILE A 26 -6.11 -13.24 5.45
CA ILE A 26 -7.52 -13.36 5.89
C ILE A 26 -7.72 -12.73 7.29
N PHE A 27 -6.76 -12.86 8.20
CA PHE A 27 -6.84 -12.22 9.51
C PHE A 27 -6.36 -10.76 9.49
N THR A 28 -5.49 -10.39 8.54
CA THR A 28 -4.95 -9.04 8.38
C THR A 28 -6.00 -8.07 7.82
N PHE A 29 -6.63 -8.41 6.69
CA PHE A 29 -7.48 -7.48 5.94
C PHE A 29 -8.72 -7.00 6.69
N PRO A 30 -9.49 -7.85 7.41
CA PRO A 30 -10.63 -7.38 8.20
C PRO A 30 -10.24 -6.36 9.27
N LEU A 31 -9.08 -6.52 9.90
CA LEU A 31 -8.59 -5.56 10.88
C LEU A 31 -8.27 -4.21 10.22
N ILE A 32 -7.62 -4.22 9.05
CA ILE A 32 -7.29 -2.98 8.31
C ILE A 32 -8.57 -2.22 7.93
N GLY A 33 -9.62 -2.91 7.51
CA GLY A 33 -10.84 -2.28 7.02
C GLY A 33 -11.86 -1.93 8.09
N LEU A 34 -11.93 -2.65 9.20
CA LEU A 34 -12.99 -2.49 10.21
C LEU A 34 -12.52 -1.80 11.49
N LEU A 35 -11.31 -2.13 11.96
CA LEU A 35 -10.80 -1.56 13.21
C LEU A 35 -10.70 -0.03 13.20
N PRO A 36 -10.27 0.64 12.12
CA PRO A 36 -10.21 2.10 12.08
C PRO A 36 -11.58 2.77 12.31
N ILE A 37 -12.69 2.13 11.87
CA ILE A 37 -14.06 2.63 12.13
C ILE A 37 -14.35 2.64 13.62
N LEU A 38 -13.99 1.55 14.33
CA LEU A 38 -14.19 1.45 15.77
C LEU A 38 -13.31 2.46 16.52
N LEU A 39 -12.03 2.57 16.13
CA LEU A 39 -11.10 3.52 16.72
C LEU A 39 -11.55 4.97 16.53
N LEU A 40 -12.07 5.31 15.35
CA LEU A 40 -12.57 6.66 15.07
C LEU A 40 -13.78 7.03 15.93
N ARG A 41 -14.63 6.06 16.27
CA ARG A 41 -15.81 6.27 17.14
C ARG A 41 -15.46 6.42 18.62
N GLU A 42 -14.45 5.68 19.10
CA GLU A 42 -14.15 5.55 20.53
C GLU A 42 -13.01 6.50 20.97
N ILE A 43 -12.10 6.88 20.08
CA ILE A 43 -10.90 7.62 20.44
C ILE A 43 -11.04 9.09 20.06
N LYS A 44 -10.92 10.00 21.04
CA LYS A 44 -11.03 11.46 20.85
C LYS A 44 -9.94 12.04 19.92
N SER A 45 -8.73 11.47 19.92
CA SER A 45 -7.63 11.92 19.06
C SER A 45 -7.18 10.76 18.20
N PHE A 46 -7.82 10.61 17.04
CA PHE A 46 -7.53 9.52 16.11
C PHE A 46 -6.08 9.58 15.58
N GLU A 47 -5.50 10.78 15.49
CA GLU A 47 -4.11 10.97 15.03
C GLU A 47 -3.08 10.35 15.99
N ARG A 48 -3.35 10.34 17.29
CA ARG A 48 -2.48 9.70 18.29
C ARG A 48 -2.36 8.19 18.11
N VAL A 49 -3.32 7.59 17.41
CA VAL A 49 -3.30 6.14 17.13
C VAL A 49 -2.08 5.74 16.31
N ILE A 50 -1.46 6.68 15.56
CA ILE A 50 -0.22 6.42 14.79
C ILE A 50 0.92 5.90 15.70
N SER A 51 1.07 6.44 16.91
CA SER A 51 2.11 5.98 17.86
C SER A 51 1.89 4.53 18.28
N TYR A 52 0.63 4.13 18.49
CA TYR A 52 0.30 2.72 18.76
C TYR A 52 0.59 1.85 17.53
N GLY A 53 0.34 2.35 16.31
CA GLY A 53 0.68 1.65 15.08
C GLY A 53 2.18 1.39 14.93
N ILE A 54 3.02 2.38 15.25
CA ILE A 54 4.48 2.25 15.25
C ILE A 54 4.91 1.19 16.29
N PHE A 55 4.35 1.24 17.50
CA PHE A 55 4.63 0.26 18.56
C PHE A 55 4.21 -1.17 18.14
N LEU A 56 3.00 -1.33 17.59
CA LEU A 56 2.51 -2.62 17.13
C LEU A 56 3.32 -3.18 15.96
N THR A 57 3.85 -2.32 15.09
CA THR A 57 4.75 -2.75 14.01
C THR A 57 6.08 -3.27 14.58
N MET A 58 6.61 -2.61 15.61
CA MET A 58 7.77 -3.13 16.36
C MET A 58 7.48 -4.51 16.95
N VAL A 59 6.34 -4.66 17.65
CA VAL A 59 5.90 -5.94 18.23
C VAL A 59 5.76 -7.01 17.14
N PHE A 60 5.20 -6.66 15.98
CA PHE A 60 5.07 -7.57 14.85
C PHE A 60 6.41 -8.15 14.41
N PHE A 61 7.45 -7.31 14.24
CA PHE A 61 8.77 -7.80 13.84
C PHE A 61 9.45 -8.63 14.93
N VAL A 62 9.22 -8.34 16.22
CA VAL A 62 9.68 -9.20 17.31
C VAL A 62 8.97 -10.56 17.26
N VAL A 63 7.65 -10.57 17.14
CA VAL A 63 6.85 -11.80 17.09
C VAL A 63 7.20 -12.63 15.85
N LEU A 64 7.46 -12.00 14.72
CA LEU A 64 7.81 -12.65 13.46
C LEU A 64 9.09 -13.53 13.56
N ILE A 65 10.04 -13.15 14.42
CA ILE A 65 11.27 -13.92 14.65
C ILE A 65 10.98 -15.25 15.38
N PHE A 66 9.99 -15.25 16.31
CA PHE A 66 9.78 -16.36 17.23
C PHE A 66 8.53 -17.21 16.92
N ILE A 67 7.55 -16.66 16.23
CA ILE A 67 6.23 -17.27 16.04
C ILE A 67 5.96 -17.54 14.57
N ARG A 68 5.51 -18.78 14.29
CA ARG A 68 5.17 -19.24 12.92
C ARG A 68 3.66 -19.46 12.72
N ASN A 69 2.84 -19.02 13.66
CA ASN A 69 1.39 -19.21 13.60
C ASN A 69 0.74 -18.14 12.69
N PRO A 70 0.09 -18.52 11.56
CA PRO A 70 -0.49 -17.57 10.61
C PRO A 70 -1.53 -16.64 11.23
N ILE A 71 -2.36 -17.15 12.14
CA ILE A 71 -3.42 -16.35 12.81
C ILE A 71 -2.80 -15.24 13.65
N ILE A 72 -1.81 -15.57 14.49
CA ILE A 72 -1.14 -14.60 15.36
C ILE A 72 -0.42 -13.54 14.51
N LEU A 73 0.31 -13.96 13.48
CA LEU A 73 1.00 -13.06 12.56
C LEU A 73 0.01 -12.13 11.85
N GLY A 74 -1.10 -12.68 11.33
CA GLY A 74 -2.14 -11.90 10.66
C GLY A 74 -2.83 -10.89 11.58
N LEU A 75 -3.14 -11.27 12.81
CA LEU A 75 -3.77 -10.39 13.79
C LEU A 75 -2.86 -9.22 14.17
N ILE A 76 -1.59 -9.48 14.53
CA ILE A 76 -0.67 -8.41 14.94
C ILE A 76 -0.31 -7.50 13.76
N TYR A 77 -0.11 -8.08 12.57
CA TYR A 77 0.16 -7.30 11.35
C TYR A 77 -1.03 -6.43 10.98
N GLY A 78 -2.25 -6.98 11.01
CA GLY A 78 -3.48 -6.25 10.77
C GLY A 78 -3.69 -5.10 11.75
N LEU A 79 -3.47 -5.33 13.05
CA LEU A 79 -3.53 -4.31 14.09
C LEU A 79 -2.53 -3.18 13.83
N SER A 80 -1.29 -3.49 13.45
CA SER A 80 -0.25 -2.50 13.19
C SER A 80 -0.61 -1.60 12.00
N ILE A 81 -1.09 -2.16 10.90
CA ILE A 81 -1.50 -1.42 9.70
C ILE A 81 -2.75 -0.58 9.97
N ALA A 82 -3.76 -1.17 10.60
CA ALA A 82 -5.03 -0.52 10.91
C ALA A 82 -4.89 0.71 11.81
N THR A 83 -3.90 0.71 12.68
CA THR A 83 -3.63 1.84 13.59
C THR A 83 -2.68 2.87 12.97
N TYR A 84 -1.78 2.49 12.07
CA TYR A 84 -0.81 3.39 11.45
C TYR A 84 -1.38 4.15 10.25
N TRP A 85 -1.79 3.43 9.19
CA TRP A 85 -2.07 4.05 7.88
C TRP A 85 -3.25 5.02 7.87
N PRO A 86 -4.44 4.72 8.46
CA PRO A 86 -5.55 5.67 8.44
C PRO A 86 -5.23 6.97 9.20
N SER A 87 -4.52 6.86 10.33
CA SER A 87 -4.08 8.02 11.12
C SER A 87 -3.05 8.86 10.36
N PHE A 88 -2.09 8.22 9.69
CA PHE A 88 -1.11 8.89 8.85
C PHE A 88 -1.77 9.61 7.66
N ASN A 89 -2.69 8.95 6.96
CA ASN A 89 -3.43 9.54 5.84
C ASN A 89 -4.27 10.76 6.28
N LEU A 90 -4.86 10.70 7.48
CA LEU A 90 -5.59 11.84 8.03
C LEU A 90 -4.67 13.04 8.27
N LEU A 91 -3.47 12.82 8.84
CA LEU A 91 -2.46 13.86 9.00
C LEU A 91 -2.07 14.48 7.65
N LEU A 92 -1.85 13.66 6.61
CA LEU A 92 -1.55 14.15 5.26
C LEU A 92 -2.66 15.03 4.69
N PHE A 93 -3.92 14.65 4.88
CA PHE A 93 -5.06 15.44 4.40
C PHE A 93 -5.20 16.79 5.12
N ARG A 94 -4.79 16.87 6.37
CA ARG A 94 -4.82 18.10 7.17
C ARG A 94 -3.68 19.05 6.84
N ILE A 95 -2.47 18.54 6.65
CA ILE A 95 -1.30 19.35 6.32
C ILE A 95 -1.45 19.97 4.91
N GLY A 96 -2.13 19.26 4.00
CA GLY A 96 -2.31 19.68 2.60
C GLY A 96 -3.41 20.73 2.45
N GLU A 97 -3.05 21.98 2.13
CA GLU A 97 -4.03 22.97 1.64
C GLU A 97 -4.58 22.58 0.27
N SER A 98 -5.84 22.99 -0.04
CA SER A 98 -6.55 22.59 -1.26
C SER A 98 -5.79 22.90 -2.57
N ARG A 99 -5.05 24.02 -2.63
CA ARG A 99 -4.30 24.41 -3.83
C ARG A 99 -2.99 23.66 -4.09
N GLY A 100 -2.44 22.99 -3.09
CA GLY A 100 -1.17 22.25 -3.19
C GLY A 100 -1.26 20.83 -2.64
N ARG A 101 -2.48 20.30 -2.43
CA ARG A 101 -2.69 19.03 -1.74
C ARG A 101 -1.96 17.86 -2.40
N ALA A 102 -2.08 17.73 -3.73
CA ALA A 102 -1.39 16.63 -4.42
C ALA A 102 0.13 16.73 -4.28
N ARG A 103 0.68 17.95 -4.33
CA ARG A 103 2.12 18.18 -4.10
C ARG A 103 2.53 17.87 -2.67
N THR A 104 1.76 18.29 -1.67
CA THR A 104 2.03 18.00 -0.26
C THR A 104 1.92 16.50 0.03
N ILE A 105 0.86 15.84 -0.45
CA ILE A 105 0.71 14.40 -0.36
C ILE A 105 1.90 13.72 -1.04
N SER A 106 2.26 14.12 -2.27
CA SER A 106 3.41 13.57 -2.98
C SER A 106 4.71 13.68 -2.19
N LEU A 107 4.96 14.82 -1.54
CA LEU A 107 6.17 15.02 -0.75
C LEU A 107 6.24 14.04 0.43
N PHE A 108 5.18 13.95 1.22
CA PHE A 108 5.18 13.16 2.46
C PHE A 108 4.80 11.69 2.27
N SER A 109 4.00 11.32 1.28
CA SER A 109 3.60 9.94 1.03
C SER A 109 4.44 9.22 -0.03
N SER A 110 5.17 9.97 -0.87
CA SER A 110 5.96 9.38 -1.94
C SER A 110 7.42 9.82 -1.88
N VAL A 111 7.74 11.11 -2.03
CA VAL A 111 9.14 11.54 -2.18
C VAL A 111 9.96 11.24 -0.92
N ILE A 112 9.52 11.63 0.28
CA ILE A 112 10.24 11.36 1.53
C ILE A 112 10.32 9.85 1.82
N PRO A 113 9.22 9.07 1.80
CA PRO A 113 9.29 7.63 1.94
C PRO A 113 10.13 6.95 0.87
N THR A 114 10.20 7.49 -0.34
CA THR A 114 10.99 6.88 -1.41
C THR A 114 12.49 7.16 -1.24
N LEU A 115 12.88 8.29 -0.70
CA LEU A 115 14.30 8.51 -0.34
C LEU A 115 14.78 7.44 0.66
N THR A 116 13.92 7.06 1.60
CA THR A 116 14.17 5.92 2.50
C THR A 116 13.88 4.57 1.81
N GLY A 117 12.94 4.53 0.88
CA GLY A 117 12.53 3.37 0.11
C GLY A 117 13.48 2.98 -1.01
N ILE A 118 14.32 3.88 -1.52
CA ILE A 118 15.40 3.56 -2.47
C ILE A 118 16.48 2.74 -1.76
N ALA A 119 16.97 3.25 -0.64
CA ALA A 119 17.98 2.55 0.14
C ALA A 119 17.39 1.25 0.76
N GLY A 120 16.11 1.29 1.15
CA GLY A 120 15.46 0.24 1.92
C GLY A 120 15.45 -1.15 1.28
N PRO A 121 14.85 -1.36 0.10
CA PRO A 121 14.81 -2.66 -0.53
C PRO A 121 16.20 -3.16 -0.96
N ALA A 122 17.05 -2.30 -1.51
CA ALA A 122 18.40 -2.70 -1.92
C ALA A 122 19.26 -3.10 -0.73
N THR A 123 19.30 -2.27 0.34
CA THR A 123 20.04 -2.61 1.57
C THR A 123 19.40 -3.78 2.31
N GLY A 124 18.06 -3.88 2.29
CA GLY A 124 17.34 -5.02 2.88
C GLY A 124 17.68 -6.33 2.16
N GLY A 125 17.67 -6.34 0.83
CA GLY A 125 18.09 -7.49 0.04
C GLY A 125 19.56 -7.88 0.30
N PHE A 126 20.47 -6.89 0.39
CA PHE A 126 21.87 -7.11 0.75
C PHE A 126 22.03 -7.72 2.15
N VAL A 127 21.30 -7.18 3.15
CA VAL A 127 21.35 -7.70 4.52
C VAL A 127 20.84 -9.15 4.58
N ILE A 128 19.71 -9.44 3.91
CA ILE A 128 19.15 -10.79 3.88
C ILE A 128 20.13 -11.79 3.24
N GLU A 129 20.71 -11.42 2.09
CA GLU A 129 21.62 -12.31 1.36
C GLU A 129 22.89 -12.64 2.16
N ASN A 130 23.41 -11.71 2.97
CA ASN A 130 24.67 -11.88 3.70
C ASN A 130 24.49 -12.25 5.18
N PHE A 131 23.38 -11.87 5.81
CA PHE A 131 23.19 -11.99 7.26
C PHE A 131 21.85 -12.64 7.66
N GLY A 132 20.97 -12.90 6.68
CA GLY A 132 19.66 -13.51 6.91
C GLY A 132 18.55 -12.52 7.30
N PHE A 133 17.32 -13.02 7.29
CA PHE A 133 16.11 -12.25 7.60
C PHE A 133 16.05 -11.75 9.04
N GLU A 134 16.55 -12.54 10.00
CA GLU A 134 16.50 -12.19 11.42
C GLU A 134 17.25 -10.88 11.72
N ILE A 135 18.44 -10.70 11.12
CA ILE A 135 19.23 -9.47 11.27
C ILE A 135 18.48 -8.27 10.70
N LEU A 136 17.81 -8.42 9.55
CA LEU A 136 16.97 -7.37 8.97
C LEU A 136 15.81 -6.99 9.91
N PHE A 137 15.13 -8.00 10.49
CA PHE A 137 14.00 -7.75 11.40
C PHE A 137 14.47 -7.13 12.72
N MET A 138 15.61 -7.55 13.28
CA MET A 138 16.19 -6.90 14.45
C MET A 138 16.55 -5.43 14.18
N ALA A 139 17.14 -5.13 13.03
CA ALA A 139 17.39 -3.75 12.62
C ALA A 139 16.09 -2.94 12.48
N ALA A 140 15.02 -3.55 11.93
CA ALA A 140 13.71 -2.93 11.87
C ALA A 140 13.16 -2.63 13.27
N VAL A 141 13.25 -3.57 14.22
CA VAL A 141 12.84 -3.37 15.62
C VAL A 141 13.53 -2.14 16.23
N VAL A 142 14.85 -2.03 16.08
CA VAL A 142 15.62 -0.87 16.60
C VAL A 142 15.11 0.44 16.00
N LEU A 143 14.88 0.49 14.67
CA LEU A 143 14.36 1.67 14.01
C LEU A 143 12.94 2.02 14.47
N TYR A 144 12.07 1.02 14.69
CA TYR A 144 10.73 1.26 15.21
C TYR A 144 10.72 1.69 16.68
N ILE A 145 11.67 1.25 17.52
CA ILE A 145 11.86 1.78 18.88
C ILE A 145 12.16 3.27 18.82
N ILE A 146 13.12 3.69 17.97
CA ILE A 146 13.47 5.09 17.79
C ILE A 146 12.26 5.89 17.30
N ALA A 147 11.56 5.39 16.27
CA ALA A 147 10.38 6.03 15.72
C ALA A 147 9.26 6.17 16.78
N PHE A 148 9.04 5.15 17.60
CA PHE A 148 8.06 5.17 18.68
C PHE A 148 8.40 6.25 19.73
N ILE A 149 9.66 6.29 20.21
CA ILE A 149 10.10 7.32 21.17
C ILE A 149 9.92 8.73 20.59
N LEU A 150 10.25 8.93 19.30
CA LEU A 150 10.06 10.21 18.63
C LEU A 150 8.57 10.55 18.50
N SER A 151 7.72 9.58 18.19
CA SER A 151 6.28 9.80 18.04
C SER A 151 5.60 10.25 19.35
N LEU A 152 6.10 9.84 20.51
CA LEU A 152 5.59 10.27 21.81
C LEU A 152 5.84 11.76 22.11
N ARG A 153 6.78 12.40 21.38
CA ARG A 153 7.09 13.83 21.51
C ARG A 153 6.22 14.72 20.63
N ILE A 154 5.41 14.13 19.74
CA ILE A 154 4.53 14.88 18.85
C ILE A 154 3.29 15.28 19.63
N ASP A 155 3.04 16.58 19.72
CA ASP A 155 1.77 17.10 20.28
C ASP A 155 0.69 17.06 19.20
N PHE A 156 -0.15 16.04 19.28
CA PHE A 156 -1.31 15.91 18.40
C PHE A 156 -2.46 16.74 18.98
N GLN A 157 -2.94 17.71 18.22
CA GLN A 157 -4.15 18.44 18.58
C GLN A 157 -5.31 17.44 18.66
N SER A 158 -6.02 17.43 19.81
CA SER A 158 -7.16 16.54 20.01
C SER A 158 -8.38 17.14 19.29
N GLU A 159 -8.73 16.60 18.13
CA GLU A 159 -10.00 16.88 17.49
C GLU A 159 -10.92 15.67 17.59
N THR A 160 -12.14 15.90 18.01
CA THR A 160 -13.18 14.87 18.00
C THR A 160 -13.73 14.72 16.58
N HIS A 161 -13.66 13.50 16.05
CA HIS A 161 -14.23 13.18 14.75
C HIS A 161 -15.58 12.48 14.94
N GLN A 162 -16.61 12.94 14.24
CA GLN A 162 -17.86 12.21 14.14
C GLN A 162 -17.81 11.30 12.92
N PHE A 163 -17.98 9.99 13.14
CA PHE A 163 -18.09 9.04 12.05
C PHE A 163 -19.42 9.24 11.31
N SER A 164 -19.35 9.49 10.01
CA SER A 164 -20.50 9.62 9.13
C SER A 164 -20.24 8.96 7.79
N ILE A 165 -21.23 8.25 7.25
CA ILE A 165 -21.16 7.67 5.92
C ILE A 165 -21.77 8.66 4.92
N PRO A 166 -20.99 9.21 3.97
CA PRO A 166 -21.54 10.08 2.94
C PRO A 166 -22.54 9.30 2.06
N ARG A 167 -23.79 9.80 1.99
CA ARG A 167 -24.87 9.14 1.22
C ARG A 167 -25.06 9.83 -0.13
N ASN A 168 -23.98 9.93 -0.91
CA ASN A 168 -24.03 10.53 -2.23
C ASN A 168 -23.40 9.61 -3.27
N LYS A 169 -23.69 9.88 -4.54
CA LYS A 169 -23.20 9.10 -5.67
C LYS A 169 -21.68 9.20 -5.83
N THR A 170 -21.10 10.37 -5.53
CA THR A 170 -19.66 10.60 -5.56
C THR A 170 -18.93 9.62 -4.63
N PHE A 171 -19.40 9.49 -3.38
CA PHE A 171 -18.84 8.52 -2.45
C PHE A 171 -18.97 7.08 -2.95
N ALA A 172 -20.13 6.70 -3.49
CA ALA A 172 -20.35 5.35 -4.02
C ALA A 172 -19.37 5.02 -5.17
N ILE A 173 -19.08 5.98 -6.06
CA ILE A 173 -18.11 5.82 -7.14
C ILE A 173 -16.71 5.59 -6.57
N PHE A 174 -16.26 6.45 -5.63
CA PHE A 174 -14.95 6.28 -5.00
C PHE A 174 -14.84 4.95 -4.24
N PHE A 175 -15.87 4.60 -3.46
CA PHE A 175 -15.88 3.35 -2.71
C PHE A 175 -15.71 2.14 -3.64
N MET A 176 -16.46 2.12 -4.75
CA MET A 176 -16.33 1.06 -5.76
C MET A 176 -14.93 1.03 -6.41
N THR A 177 -14.31 2.20 -6.67
CA THR A 177 -12.94 2.22 -7.20
C THR A 177 -11.94 1.65 -6.19
N PHE A 178 -12.11 1.87 -4.88
CA PHE A 178 -11.26 1.27 -3.86
C PHE A 178 -11.49 -0.24 -3.73
N VAL A 179 -12.72 -0.73 -3.89
CA VAL A 179 -12.99 -2.17 -3.97
C VAL A 179 -12.27 -2.80 -5.17
N LEU A 180 -12.37 -2.19 -6.36
CA LEU A 180 -11.66 -2.69 -7.54
C LEU A 180 -10.13 -2.59 -7.38
N LEU A 181 -9.64 -1.51 -6.77
CA LEU A 181 -8.21 -1.37 -6.49
C LEU A 181 -7.72 -2.50 -5.59
N GLY A 182 -8.40 -2.75 -4.46
CA GLY A 182 -8.07 -3.86 -3.57
C GLY A 182 -8.15 -5.23 -4.27
N LEU A 183 -9.12 -5.41 -5.17
CA LEU A 183 -9.27 -6.63 -5.96
C LEU A 183 -8.10 -6.84 -6.95
N SER A 184 -7.44 -5.79 -7.41
CA SER A 184 -6.31 -5.86 -8.34
C SER A 184 -4.95 -5.96 -7.63
N GLU A 185 -4.87 -5.79 -6.29
CA GLU A 185 -3.60 -5.70 -5.56
C GLU A 185 -2.81 -7.02 -5.57
N ALA A 186 -1.76 -7.09 -6.39
CA ALA A 186 -0.82 -8.21 -6.43
C ALA A 186 0.31 -8.11 -5.39
N TYR A 187 0.52 -6.94 -4.81
CA TYR A 187 1.68 -6.62 -3.97
C TYR A 187 1.73 -7.37 -2.64
N TRP A 188 0.60 -7.89 -2.16
CA TRP A 188 0.55 -8.62 -0.89
C TRP A 188 1.15 -10.03 -0.98
N LEU A 189 1.02 -10.70 -2.12
CA LEU A 189 1.46 -12.08 -2.28
C LEU A 189 2.04 -12.39 -3.67
N ALA A 190 1.27 -12.20 -4.73
CA ALA A 190 1.63 -12.67 -6.06
C ALA A 190 2.88 -11.99 -6.63
N TYR A 191 2.95 -10.66 -6.57
CA TYR A 191 4.06 -9.90 -7.14
C TYR A 191 5.40 -10.16 -6.45
N PRO A 192 5.53 -10.14 -5.09
CA PRO A 192 6.79 -10.45 -4.44
C PRO A 192 7.33 -11.85 -4.80
N LEU A 193 6.46 -12.86 -4.81
CA LEU A 193 6.86 -14.23 -5.17
C LEU A 193 7.25 -14.33 -6.65
N PHE A 194 6.52 -13.66 -7.55
CA PHE A 194 6.87 -13.60 -8.97
C PHE A 194 8.23 -12.92 -9.18
N VAL A 195 8.45 -11.75 -8.60
CA VAL A 195 9.74 -11.05 -8.71
C VAL A 195 10.87 -11.93 -8.20
N LYS A 196 10.70 -12.58 -7.05
CA LYS A 196 11.71 -13.49 -6.48
C LYS A 196 11.97 -14.68 -7.39
N SER A 197 10.93 -15.28 -7.99
CA SER A 197 11.06 -16.43 -8.88
C SER A 197 11.86 -16.10 -10.16
N ILE A 198 11.71 -14.88 -10.70
CA ILE A 198 12.42 -14.42 -11.88
C ILE A 198 13.82 -13.89 -11.55
N SER A 199 13.97 -13.15 -10.45
CA SER A 199 15.24 -12.51 -10.06
C SER A 199 16.25 -13.48 -9.46
N GLY A 200 15.80 -14.65 -8.98
CA GLY A 200 16.62 -15.72 -8.40
C GLY A 200 17.08 -15.43 -6.96
N THR A 201 17.58 -14.22 -6.68
CA THR A 201 18.08 -13.84 -5.36
C THR A 201 17.24 -12.74 -4.70
N VAL A 202 17.29 -12.67 -3.36
CA VAL A 202 16.61 -11.63 -2.60
C VAL A 202 17.24 -10.26 -2.84
N LEU A 203 18.55 -10.22 -3.07
CA LEU A 203 19.26 -8.99 -3.43
C LEU A 203 18.75 -8.42 -4.78
N ASN A 204 18.65 -9.25 -5.81
CA ASN A 204 18.13 -8.82 -7.11
C ASN A 204 16.67 -8.34 -7.01
N MET A 205 15.83 -9.05 -6.23
CA MET A 205 14.48 -8.57 -5.91
C MET A 205 14.53 -7.19 -5.25
N GLY A 206 15.39 -6.98 -4.28
CA GLY A 206 15.59 -5.69 -3.61
C GLY A 206 15.98 -4.58 -4.58
N ILE A 207 16.85 -4.86 -5.56
CA ILE A 207 17.25 -3.93 -6.62
C ILE A 207 16.05 -3.57 -7.52
N VAL A 208 15.26 -4.55 -7.96
CA VAL A 208 14.04 -4.32 -8.74
C VAL A 208 13.07 -3.37 -8.02
N LEU A 209 12.81 -3.63 -6.74
CA LEU A 209 11.94 -2.79 -5.91
C LEU A 209 12.51 -1.38 -5.69
N ALA A 210 13.84 -1.25 -5.53
CA ALA A 210 14.51 0.03 -5.39
C ALA A 210 14.42 0.87 -6.67
N LEU A 211 14.51 0.26 -7.85
CA LEU A 211 14.36 0.96 -9.14
C LEU A 211 12.94 1.51 -9.34
N SER A 212 11.89 0.73 -9.02
CA SER A 212 10.52 1.23 -9.00
C SER A 212 10.41 2.44 -8.07
N ALA A 213 10.96 2.35 -6.86
CA ALA A 213 10.96 3.43 -5.89
C ALA A 213 11.68 4.70 -6.40
N ILE A 214 12.81 4.58 -7.10
CA ILE A 214 13.53 5.71 -7.72
C ILE A 214 12.62 6.42 -8.72
N MET A 215 11.91 5.69 -9.57
CA MET A 215 10.99 6.27 -10.54
C MET A 215 9.79 6.94 -9.88
N ILE A 216 9.23 6.34 -8.82
CA ILE A 216 8.20 6.99 -8.02
C ILE A 216 8.71 8.35 -7.53
N ALA A 217 9.88 8.42 -6.89
CA ALA A 217 10.44 9.68 -6.39
C ALA A 217 10.65 10.71 -7.49
N ALA A 218 11.27 10.29 -8.60
CA ALA A 218 11.61 11.20 -9.69
C ALA A 218 10.38 11.79 -10.38
N VAL A 219 9.33 11.00 -10.54
CA VAL A 219 8.18 11.35 -11.39
C VAL A 219 7.00 11.91 -10.58
N THR A 220 6.77 11.41 -9.34
CA THR A 220 5.58 11.76 -8.56
C THR A 220 5.45 13.25 -8.31
N PHE A 221 6.54 13.92 -7.92
CA PHE A 221 6.48 15.36 -7.64
C PHE A 221 6.10 16.16 -8.89
N LEU A 222 6.76 15.88 -10.03
CA LEU A 222 6.51 16.56 -11.29
C LEU A 222 5.09 16.32 -11.81
N VAL A 223 4.64 15.07 -11.81
CA VAL A 223 3.30 14.68 -12.28
C VAL A 223 2.22 15.36 -11.46
N ASN A 224 2.33 15.34 -10.13
CA ASN A 224 1.30 15.90 -9.26
C ASN A 224 1.34 17.44 -9.23
N TRP A 225 2.51 18.05 -9.37
CA TRP A 225 2.64 19.48 -9.59
C TRP A 225 1.94 19.94 -10.89
N LEU A 226 2.13 19.22 -11.99
CA LEU A 226 1.43 19.46 -13.25
C LEU A 226 -0.08 19.21 -13.12
N SER A 227 -0.48 18.18 -12.39
CA SER A 227 -1.88 17.85 -12.11
C SER A 227 -2.58 18.99 -11.35
N ASP A 228 -1.93 19.59 -10.35
CA ASP A 228 -2.44 20.72 -9.59
C ASP A 228 -2.56 21.98 -10.45
N ILE A 229 -1.54 22.33 -11.24
CA ILE A 229 -1.57 23.50 -12.13
C ILE A 229 -2.67 23.39 -13.20
N LYS A 230 -2.74 22.22 -13.85
CA LYS A 230 -3.70 21.98 -14.94
C LYS A 230 -5.11 21.67 -14.43
N LYS A 231 -5.31 21.51 -13.11
CA LYS A 231 -6.59 21.09 -12.51
C LYS A 231 -7.17 19.85 -13.20
N ALA A 232 -6.31 18.89 -13.57
CA ALA A 232 -6.64 17.77 -14.44
C ALA A 232 -6.51 16.41 -13.72
N ARG A 233 -6.77 16.35 -12.39
CA ARG A 233 -6.53 15.19 -11.53
C ARG A 233 -7.10 13.89 -12.07
N VAL A 234 -8.36 13.92 -12.54
CA VAL A 234 -9.01 12.73 -13.11
C VAL A 234 -8.31 12.25 -14.39
N ARG A 235 -7.84 13.16 -15.24
CA ARG A 235 -7.09 12.77 -16.47
C ARG A 235 -5.77 12.09 -16.10
N PHE A 236 -5.05 12.65 -15.14
CA PHE A 236 -3.80 12.06 -14.64
C PHE A 236 -4.05 10.71 -13.99
N ALA A 237 -5.12 10.56 -13.20
CA ALA A 237 -5.52 9.28 -12.61
C ALA A 237 -5.85 8.22 -13.67
N ILE A 238 -6.55 8.59 -14.77
CA ILE A 238 -6.84 7.68 -15.89
C ILE A 238 -5.54 7.24 -16.58
N ILE A 239 -4.59 8.15 -16.79
CA ILE A 239 -3.26 7.80 -17.32
C ILE A 239 -2.57 6.82 -16.38
N GLY A 240 -2.57 7.08 -15.07
CA GLY A 240 -1.95 6.21 -14.07
C GLY A 240 -2.52 4.80 -14.08
N ILE A 241 -3.85 4.66 -14.06
CA ILE A 241 -4.49 3.35 -14.06
C ILE A 241 -4.26 2.60 -15.38
N SER A 242 -4.22 3.32 -16.51
CA SER A 242 -3.93 2.72 -17.81
C SER A 242 -2.49 2.21 -17.89
N LEU A 243 -1.52 2.99 -17.38
CA LEU A 243 -0.12 2.56 -17.30
C LEU A 243 0.04 1.35 -16.36
N HIS A 244 -0.67 1.33 -15.24
CA HIS A 244 -0.63 0.22 -14.30
C HIS A 244 -1.25 -1.05 -14.88
N ALA A 245 -2.37 -0.94 -15.60
CA ALA A 245 -2.96 -2.05 -16.34
C ALA A 245 -2.00 -2.57 -17.43
N THR A 246 -1.33 -1.67 -18.17
CA THR A 246 -0.31 -2.04 -19.15
C THR A 246 0.87 -2.75 -18.49
N TRP A 247 1.29 -2.30 -17.31
CA TRP A 247 2.36 -2.94 -16.53
C TRP A 247 1.99 -4.36 -16.13
N PHE A 248 0.79 -4.59 -15.55
CA PHE A 248 0.34 -5.94 -15.21
C PHE A 248 0.23 -6.84 -16.44
N PHE A 249 -0.31 -6.32 -17.54
CA PHE A 249 -0.36 -7.06 -18.79
C PHE A 249 1.03 -7.46 -19.28
N ALA A 250 1.99 -6.53 -19.23
CA ALA A 250 3.37 -6.80 -19.65
C ALA A 250 4.08 -7.79 -18.71
N LEU A 251 3.79 -7.79 -17.41
CA LEU A 251 4.33 -8.77 -16.45
C LEU A 251 4.00 -10.21 -16.83
N SER A 252 2.86 -10.46 -17.48
CA SER A 252 2.45 -11.81 -17.88
C SER A 252 3.37 -12.45 -18.94
N PHE A 253 4.22 -11.65 -19.61
CA PHE A 253 5.18 -12.10 -20.63
C PHE A 253 6.64 -12.08 -20.15
N VAL A 254 6.88 -11.72 -18.88
CA VAL A 254 8.23 -11.62 -18.33
C VAL A 254 8.82 -13.01 -18.06
N THR A 255 10.02 -13.23 -18.56
CA THR A 255 10.79 -14.47 -18.37
C THR A 255 12.22 -14.22 -17.88
N THR A 256 12.67 -12.96 -17.85
CA THR A 256 14.04 -12.60 -17.48
C THR A 256 14.09 -11.44 -16.49
N THR A 257 15.17 -11.40 -15.67
CA THR A 257 15.42 -10.31 -14.73
C THR A 257 15.53 -8.94 -15.42
N TYR A 258 16.09 -8.87 -16.62
CA TYR A 258 16.19 -7.59 -17.35
C TYR A 258 14.82 -7.02 -17.73
N GLN A 259 13.88 -7.87 -18.12
CA GLN A 259 12.51 -7.46 -18.44
C GLN A 259 11.80 -6.94 -17.18
N ILE A 260 11.96 -7.62 -16.03
CA ILE A 260 11.33 -7.15 -14.79
C ILE A 260 11.93 -5.84 -14.29
N VAL A 261 13.26 -5.64 -14.46
CA VAL A 261 13.94 -4.36 -14.20
C VAL A 261 13.36 -3.24 -15.05
N ALA A 262 13.21 -3.46 -16.36
CA ALA A 262 12.61 -2.47 -17.26
C ALA A 262 11.16 -2.15 -16.86
N LEU A 263 10.36 -3.16 -16.51
CA LEU A 263 8.97 -2.96 -16.08
C LEU A 263 8.86 -2.32 -14.71
N SER A 264 9.84 -2.46 -13.81
CA SER A 264 9.82 -1.75 -12.52
C SER A 264 9.88 -0.23 -12.69
N LEU A 265 10.51 0.26 -13.75
CA LEU A 265 10.49 1.68 -14.09
C LEU A 265 9.10 2.13 -14.51
N LEU A 266 8.38 1.31 -15.30
CA LEU A 266 7.00 1.60 -15.70
C LEU A 266 6.05 1.58 -14.49
N ASP A 267 6.21 0.62 -13.56
CA ASP A 267 5.48 0.57 -12.30
C ASP A 267 5.64 1.88 -11.50
N GLY A 268 6.88 2.35 -11.33
CA GLY A 268 7.16 3.60 -10.64
C GLY A 268 6.49 4.81 -11.29
N VAL A 269 6.48 4.89 -12.63
CA VAL A 269 5.77 5.94 -13.36
C VAL A 269 4.25 5.82 -13.13
N ALA A 270 3.66 4.64 -13.27
CA ALA A 270 2.24 4.40 -13.06
C ALA A 270 1.79 4.80 -11.64
N ALA A 271 2.56 4.39 -10.62
CA ALA A 271 2.31 4.73 -9.22
C ALA A 271 2.35 6.25 -8.97
N ALA A 272 3.25 6.97 -9.64
CA ALA A 272 3.34 8.43 -9.54
C ALA A 272 2.04 9.14 -9.97
N PHE A 273 1.38 8.65 -11.00
CA PHE A 273 0.11 9.21 -11.49
C PHE A 273 -1.08 8.89 -10.56
N ASN A 274 -1.05 7.77 -9.83
CA ASN A 274 -2.14 7.34 -8.96
C ASN A 274 -2.37 8.28 -7.76
N VAL A 275 -1.35 9.04 -7.32
CA VAL A 275 -1.50 10.06 -6.25
C VAL A 275 -2.55 11.11 -6.62
N SER A 276 -2.71 11.43 -7.91
CA SER A 276 -3.72 12.37 -8.37
C SER A 276 -5.16 11.92 -8.06
N TRP A 277 -5.42 10.61 -8.07
CA TRP A 277 -6.72 10.06 -7.67
C TRP A 277 -6.99 10.23 -6.18
N PHE A 278 -6.01 9.94 -5.34
CA PHE A 278 -6.11 10.11 -3.89
C PHE A 278 -6.33 11.59 -3.51
N ALA A 279 -5.63 12.51 -4.19
CA ALA A 279 -5.86 13.94 -4.01
C ALA A 279 -7.26 14.37 -4.47
N HIS A 280 -7.77 13.82 -5.59
CA HIS A 280 -9.13 14.07 -6.06
C HIS A 280 -10.18 13.56 -5.05
N TYR A 281 -9.96 12.40 -4.45
CA TYR A 281 -10.79 11.89 -3.38
C TYR A 281 -10.89 12.86 -2.22
N GLY A 282 -9.75 13.34 -1.70
CA GLY A 282 -9.73 14.30 -0.61
C GLY A 282 -10.42 15.64 -0.94
N ASP A 283 -10.32 16.10 -2.21
CA ASP A 283 -10.95 17.37 -2.63
C ASP A 283 -12.47 17.26 -2.85
N SER A 284 -12.97 16.04 -3.00
CA SER A 284 -14.40 15.80 -3.25
C SER A 284 -15.24 15.82 -1.98
N PHE A 285 -14.61 15.98 -0.80
CA PHE A 285 -15.30 15.96 0.49
C PHE A 285 -14.87 17.12 1.40
N ASN A 286 -15.72 17.45 2.38
CA ASN A 286 -15.43 18.48 3.36
C ASN A 286 -14.42 17.98 4.41
N LYS A 287 -13.68 18.92 5.02
CA LYS A 287 -12.67 18.61 6.04
C LYS A 287 -13.21 17.77 7.21
N GLU A 288 -14.45 18.04 7.63
CA GLU A 288 -15.15 17.31 8.70
C GLU A 288 -15.37 15.82 8.37
N GLN A 289 -15.44 15.49 7.07
CA GLN A 289 -15.64 14.11 6.59
C GLN A 289 -14.33 13.35 6.39
N TYR A 290 -13.16 14.01 6.42
CA TYR A 290 -11.88 13.37 6.06
C TYR A 290 -11.61 12.10 6.84
N ALA A 291 -11.79 12.11 8.16
CA ALA A 291 -11.57 10.94 8.97
C ALA A 291 -12.50 9.78 8.56
N SER A 292 -13.79 10.08 8.33
CA SER A 292 -14.77 9.07 7.92
C SER A 292 -14.47 8.48 6.55
N ILE A 293 -14.18 9.33 5.55
CA ILE A 293 -13.91 8.84 4.18
C ILE A 293 -12.61 8.03 4.12
N LEU A 294 -11.59 8.36 4.92
CA LEU A 294 -10.34 7.60 4.95
C LEU A 294 -10.52 6.21 5.55
N VAL A 295 -11.27 6.07 6.65
CA VAL A 295 -11.55 4.73 7.20
C VAL A 295 -12.47 3.92 6.29
N LEU A 296 -13.42 4.55 5.59
CA LEU A 296 -14.28 3.89 4.61
C LEU A 296 -13.51 3.49 3.33
N MET A 297 -12.48 4.22 2.95
CA MET A 297 -11.54 3.82 1.90
C MET A 297 -10.87 2.49 2.24
N GLU A 298 -10.33 2.35 3.45
CA GLU A 298 -9.73 1.08 3.90
C GLU A 298 -10.77 -0.06 3.92
N THR A 299 -12.04 0.23 4.25
CA THR A 299 -13.12 -0.75 4.15
C THR A 299 -13.36 -1.21 2.70
N GLY A 300 -13.35 -0.29 1.74
CA GLY A 300 -13.45 -0.62 0.33
C GLY A 300 -12.28 -1.50 -0.15
N LEU A 301 -11.05 -1.09 0.18
CA LEU A 301 -9.83 -1.86 -0.11
C LEU A 301 -9.88 -3.25 0.53
N MET A 302 -10.32 -3.38 1.78
CA MET A 302 -10.49 -4.66 2.47
C MET A 302 -11.39 -5.62 1.70
N ILE A 303 -12.56 -5.15 1.27
CA ILE A 303 -13.51 -5.99 0.50
C ILE A 303 -12.82 -6.52 -0.76
N GLY A 304 -12.14 -5.64 -1.50
CA GLY A 304 -11.40 -6.01 -2.70
C GLY A 304 -10.25 -6.99 -2.42
N ARG A 305 -9.45 -6.73 -1.38
CA ARG A 305 -8.31 -7.59 -0.96
C ARG A 305 -8.77 -8.99 -0.55
N ILE A 306 -9.87 -9.10 0.21
CA ILE A 306 -10.44 -10.41 0.57
C ILE A 306 -10.90 -11.15 -0.69
N ALA A 307 -11.58 -10.45 -1.61
CA ALA A 307 -12.01 -11.06 -2.88
C ALA A 307 -10.81 -11.46 -3.76
N ASN A 308 -9.68 -10.72 -3.71
CA ASN A 308 -8.44 -11.04 -4.42
C ASN A 308 -7.78 -12.35 -3.94
N LEU A 309 -8.07 -12.82 -2.73
CA LEU A 309 -7.54 -14.10 -2.27
C LEU A 309 -8.04 -15.28 -3.12
N ALA A 310 -9.24 -15.17 -3.72
CA ALA A 310 -9.76 -16.23 -4.58
C ALA A 310 -8.88 -16.45 -5.84
N PRO A 311 -8.63 -15.47 -6.73
CA PRO A 311 -7.70 -15.66 -7.84
C PRO A 311 -6.27 -15.97 -7.37
N THR A 312 -5.84 -15.44 -6.23
CA THR A 312 -4.53 -15.76 -5.64
C THR A 312 -4.42 -17.25 -5.35
N LEU A 313 -5.40 -17.85 -4.65
CA LEU A 313 -5.41 -19.28 -4.31
C LEU A 313 -5.62 -20.19 -5.52
N ILE A 314 -6.22 -19.70 -6.61
CA ILE A 314 -6.40 -20.46 -7.84
C ILE A 314 -5.12 -20.48 -8.69
N PHE A 315 -4.47 -19.34 -8.88
CA PHE A 315 -3.40 -19.21 -9.87
C PHE A 315 -1.98 -19.36 -9.27
N ILE A 316 -1.73 -18.85 -8.06
CA ILE A 316 -0.38 -18.80 -7.53
C ILE A 316 0.19 -20.17 -7.13
N PRO A 317 -0.59 -21.10 -6.51
CA PRO A 317 -0.09 -22.45 -6.22
C PRO A 317 0.38 -23.24 -7.43
N THR A 318 -0.17 -22.93 -8.61
CA THR A 318 0.21 -23.55 -9.89
C THR A 318 1.26 -22.76 -10.66
N ALA A 319 1.85 -21.72 -10.05
CA ALA A 319 2.78 -20.79 -10.67
C ALA A 319 2.23 -20.09 -11.95
N ASN A 320 0.90 -20.03 -12.08
CA ASN A 320 0.24 -19.38 -13.20
C ASN A 320 0.10 -17.86 -12.98
N TYR A 321 1.23 -17.18 -12.81
CA TYR A 321 1.29 -15.73 -12.61
C TYR A 321 0.69 -14.95 -13.78
N ALA A 322 0.82 -15.44 -15.02
CA ALA A 322 0.30 -14.78 -16.20
C ALA A 322 -1.24 -14.59 -16.11
N SER A 323 -1.98 -15.64 -15.79
CA SER A 323 -3.44 -15.55 -15.62
C SER A 323 -3.83 -14.62 -14.46
N TYR A 324 -3.08 -14.62 -13.38
CA TYR A 324 -3.31 -13.69 -12.28
C TYR A 324 -3.09 -12.23 -12.71
N PHE A 325 -2.02 -11.92 -13.44
CA PHE A 325 -1.77 -10.56 -13.92
C PHE A 325 -2.77 -10.12 -15.00
N HIS A 326 -3.24 -11.01 -15.87
CA HIS A 326 -4.35 -10.71 -16.79
C HIS A 326 -5.64 -10.37 -16.03
N PHE A 327 -5.96 -11.13 -14.97
CA PHE A 327 -7.08 -10.81 -14.08
C PHE A 327 -6.94 -9.40 -13.49
N SER A 328 -5.79 -9.08 -12.88
CA SER A 328 -5.52 -7.75 -12.32
C SER A 328 -5.62 -6.65 -13.37
N THR A 329 -5.13 -6.90 -14.59
CA THR A 329 -5.27 -5.96 -15.74
C THR A 329 -6.72 -5.64 -16.03
N VAL A 330 -7.58 -6.67 -16.16
CA VAL A 330 -9.01 -6.47 -16.44
C VAL A 330 -9.68 -5.68 -15.33
N VAL A 331 -9.40 -6.01 -14.06
CA VAL A 331 -9.97 -5.30 -12.91
C VAL A 331 -9.58 -3.81 -12.92
N LEU A 332 -8.32 -3.49 -13.21
CA LEU A 332 -7.87 -2.09 -13.30
C LEU A 332 -8.58 -1.34 -14.44
N LEU A 333 -8.76 -1.97 -15.60
CA LEU A 333 -9.46 -1.33 -16.71
C LEU A 333 -10.93 -1.04 -16.38
N LEU A 334 -11.58 -1.83 -15.54
CA LEU A 334 -12.95 -1.56 -15.05
C LEU A 334 -13.04 -0.30 -14.17
N MET A 335 -11.92 0.22 -13.64
CA MET A 335 -11.93 1.49 -12.91
C MET A 335 -12.05 2.72 -13.82
N ILE A 336 -11.63 2.64 -15.09
CA ILE A 336 -11.63 3.78 -16.02
C ILE A 336 -13.02 4.40 -16.19
N PRO A 337 -14.10 3.63 -16.45
CA PRO A 337 -15.46 4.19 -16.53
C PRO A 337 -15.86 4.95 -15.25
N LEU A 338 -15.51 4.42 -14.07
CA LEU A 338 -15.81 5.08 -12.79
C LEU A 338 -15.10 6.42 -12.66
N TYR A 339 -13.83 6.51 -13.11
CA TYR A 339 -13.07 7.76 -13.13
C TYR A 339 -13.68 8.80 -14.08
N VAL A 340 -14.19 8.36 -15.24
CA VAL A 340 -14.86 9.24 -16.20
C VAL A 340 -16.17 9.77 -15.62
N ILE A 341 -16.94 8.94 -14.92
CA ILE A 341 -18.22 9.34 -14.29
C ILE A 341 -17.94 10.36 -13.16
N SER A 342 -16.94 10.14 -12.32
CA SER A 342 -16.60 11.04 -11.22
C SER A 342 -16.22 12.46 -11.68
N LYS A 343 -15.76 12.62 -12.93
CA LYS A 343 -15.40 13.93 -13.50
C LYS A 343 -16.61 14.80 -13.85
N ARG A 344 -17.77 14.19 -14.05
CA ARG A 344 -18.99 14.89 -14.51
C ARG A 344 -19.80 15.47 -13.35
N GLU A 345 -19.43 15.21 -12.16
CA GLU A 345 -19.98 15.71 -10.89
C GLU A 345 -19.05 16.72 -10.22
#